data_abfe5d9eb26519cc20f71fd2d960a381
#
_entry.id   abfe5d9eb26519cc20f71fd2d960a381
#
_cell.length_a   1.000
_cell.length_b   1.000
_cell.length_c   1.000
_cell.angle_alpha   90.00
_cell.angle_beta   90.00
_cell.angle_gamma   90.00
#
_symmetry.space_group_name_H-M   'P 1'
#
loop_
_entity.id
_entity.type
_entity.pdbx_description
1 polymer ?
#
loop_
_entity_poly.entity_id
_entity_poly.type
_entity_poly.pdbx_seq_one_letter_code
_entity_poly.pdbx_strand_id
1 'polypeptide(L)'
;MGLVLEGGGLRGMFTNGVLDVFMSHGIGFDAMVGVSAGAVFGCNYKSRQPGRALRYNLRYKDNADYMSWRSLVKTGNFVNERFAYHLLPYEYDPFDFEAFRTNPMRFYAVCTDIVSGRPVYREIADADGKGLRWMQASASMPVFARPVEIDGRHYLDGGLTDCIPLKFIQRMGYRRNVVVLTQPLDYRKRQAHVGWAMKMFLGDYPKVAQLMAHRHVMYNGELDYLHTDCLLYTSPSPRDYAASR
;
A
#
# COMPACT_ATOMS: atom_id res chain seq x y z
N MET A 1 -20.46 -0.99 1.66
CA MET A 1 -19.64 -0.35 0.60
C MET A 1 -18.17 -0.59 0.90
N GLY A 2 -17.38 -0.96 -0.12
CA GLY A 2 -15.95 -1.20 0.01
C GLY A 2 -15.09 -0.06 -0.53
N LEU A 3 -13.89 0.10 0.02
CA LEU A 3 -12.86 1.02 -0.46
C LEU A 3 -11.59 0.24 -0.81
N VAL A 4 -11.09 0.44 -2.02
CA VAL A 4 -9.86 -0.19 -2.53
C VAL A 4 -8.82 0.88 -2.77
N LEU A 5 -7.65 0.73 -2.17
CA LEU A 5 -6.54 1.68 -2.27
C LEU A 5 -5.35 1.03 -2.96
N GLU A 6 -5.05 1.49 -4.18
CA GLU A 6 -3.88 1.04 -4.93
C GLU A 6 -2.57 1.40 -4.22
N GLY A 7 -1.57 0.54 -4.37
CA GLY A 7 -0.20 0.84 -3.99
C GLY A 7 0.50 1.79 -4.96
N GLY A 8 1.43 2.60 -4.48
CA GLY A 8 2.12 3.53 -5.39
C GLY A 8 3.30 4.30 -4.80
N GLY A 9 3.80 3.90 -3.64
CA GLY A 9 4.82 4.67 -2.93
C GLY A 9 4.35 6.10 -2.67
N LEU A 10 5.18 7.09 -2.97
CA LEU A 10 4.82 8.50 -2.74
C LEU A 10 3.65 9.01 -3.59
N ARG A 11 3.26 8.31 -4.68
CA ARG A 11 2.02 8.65 -5.41
C ARG A 11 0.76 8.47 -4.54
N GLY A 12 0.82 7.63 -3.51
CA GLY A 12 -0.24 7.49 -2.51
C GLY A 12 -0.56 8.77 -1.73
N MET A 13 0.25 9.83 -1.86
CA MET A 13 -0.10 11.16 -1.33
C MET A 13 -1.38 11.71 -1.98
N PHE A 14 -1.64 11.36 -3.25
CA PHE A 14 -2.93 11.64 -3.89
C PHE A 14 -4.07 10.90 -3.18
N THR A 15 -3.86 9.62 -2.87
CA THR A 15 -4.83 8.81 -2.10
C THR A 15 -5.15 9.48 -0.76
N ASN A 16 -4.15 10.02 -0.05
CA ASN A 16 -4.39 10.77 1.19
C ASN A 16 -5.31 11.96 0.98
N GLY A 17 -5.07 12.76 -0.05
CA GLY A 17 -5.93 13.90 -0.35
C GLY A 17 -7.39 13.47 -0.57
N VAL A 18 -7.61 12.37 -1.29
CA VAL A 18 -8.96 11.79 -1.48
C VAL A 18 -9.57 11.34 -0.15
N LEU A 19 -8.78 10.65 0.69
CA LEU A 19 -9.24 10.18 2.01
C LEU A 19 -9.57 11.34 2.97
N ASP A 20 -8.78 12.41 2.93
CA ASP A 20 -9.04 13.62 3.73
C ASP A 20 -10.35 14.29 3.30
N VAL A 21 -10.64 14.35 1.99
CA VAL A 21 -11.92 14.83 1.46
C VAL A 21 -13.06 13.90 1.91
N PHE A 22 -12.89 12.59 1.87
CA PHE A 22 -13.92 11.66 2.36
C PHE A 22 -14.21 11.88 3.86
N MET A 23 -13.16 12.07 4.67
CA MET A 23 -13.34 12.39 6.10
C MET A 23 -14.06 13.71 6.34
N SER A 24 -13.70 14.77 5.59
CA SER A 24 -14.32 16.08 5.73
C SER A 24 -15.80 16.11 5.35
N HIS A 25 -16.24 15.20 4.48
CA HIS A 25 -17.63 15.06 4.04
C HIS A 25 -18.38 13.93 4.77
N GLY A 26 -17.78 13.30 5.77
CA GLY A 26 -18.41 12.22 6.53
C GLY A 26 -18.72 10.97 5.68
N ILE A 27 -18.02 10.78 4.56
CA ILE A 27 -18.19 9.59 3.71
C ILE A 27 -17.57 8.40 4.44
N GLY A 28 -18.34 7.34 4.65
CA GLY A 28 -17.92 6.13 5.35
C GLY A 28 -17.96 4.89 4.47
N PHE A 29 -17.17 3.89 4.84
CA PHE A 29 -17.12 2.57 4.19
C PHE A 29 -17.22 1.47 5.24
N ASP A 30 -17.78 0.31 4.84
CA ASP A 30 -17.89 -0.86 5.72
C ASP A 30 -16.59 -1.65 5.78
N ALA A 31 -15.82 -1.62 4.68
CA ALA A 31 -14.51 -2.26 4.61
C ALA A 31 -13.55 -1.50 3.70
N MET A 32 -12.27 -1.59 3.98
CA MET A 32 -11.19 -1.04 3.19
C MET A 32 -10.09 -2.08 3.00
N VAL A 33 -9.55 -2.15 1.79
CA VAL A 33 -8.34 -2.93 1.50
C VAL A 33 -7.30 -2.04 0.85
N GLY A 34 -6.09 -2.03 1.41
CA GLY A 34 -4.97 -1.24 0.92
C GLY A 34 -3.75 -2.09 0.58
N VAL A 35 -3.00 -1.64 -0.40
CA VAL A 35 -1.76 -2.26 -0.85
C VAL A 35 -0.62 -1.26 -0.70
N SER A 36 0.50 -1.66 -0.09
CA SER A 36 1.68 -0.78 0.00
C SER A 36 1.33 0.58 0.62
N ALA A 37 1.60 1.67 -0.10
CA ALA A 37 1.19 3.02 0.32
C ALA A 37 -0.31 3.12 0.63
N GLY A 38 -1.17 2.40 -0.10
CA GLY A 38 -2.61 2.35 0.17
C GLY A 38 -2.93 1.77 1.55
N ALA A 39 -2.15 0.82 2.05
CA ALA A 39 -2.29 0.29 3.41
C ALA A 39 -1.75 1.29 4.45
N VAL A 40 -0.51 1.78 4.25
CA VAL A 40 0.18 2.68 5.21
C VAL A 40 -0.51 4.04 5.34
N PHE A 41 -1.12 4.54 4.26
CA PHE A 41 -1.84 5.81 4.31
C PHE A 41 -3.32 5.62 4.67
N GLY A 42 -3.93 4.53 4.19
CA GLY A 42 -5.31 4.20 4.50
C GLY A 42 -5.61 4.02 5.99
N CYS A 43 -4.62 3.56 6.79
CA CYS A 43 -4.80 3.43 8.23
C CYS A 43 -5.21 4.75 8.91
N ASN A 44 -4.76 5.92 8.37
CA ASN A 44 -5.13 7.23 8.89
C ASN A 44 -6.60 7.57 8.64
N TYR A 45 -7.21 7.03 7.58
CA TYR A 45 -8.65 7.16 7.35
C TYR A 45 -9.45 6.37 8.40
N LYS A 46 -9.04 5.12 8.70
CA LYS A 46 -9.69 4.32 9.75
C LYS A 46 -9.51 4.93 11.15
N SER A 47 -8.35 5.53 11.46
CA SER A 47 -8.10 6.24 12.72
C SER A 47 -8.67 7.65 12.76
N ARG A 48 -9.36 8.11 11.69
CA ARG A 48 -9.99 9.45 11.61
C ARG A 48 -8.98 10.59 11.84
N GLN A 49 -7.79 10.47 11.28
CA GLN A 49 -6.72 11.47 11.41
C GLN A 49 -6.46 12.20 10.07
N PRO A 50 -7.30 13.19 9.69
CA PRO A 50 -7.12 13.92 8.44
C PRO A 50 -5.78 14.67 8.43
N GLY A 51 -5.15 14.74 7.26
CA GLY A 51 -3.88 15.41 7.02
C GLY A 51 -2.65 14.77 7.66
N ARG A 52 -2.82 13.74 8.51
CA ARG A 52 -1.69 13.14 9.24
C ARG A 52 -0.62 12.61 8.29
N ALA A 53 -1.01 11.83 7.28
CA ALA A 53 -0.04 11.25 6.36
C ALA A 53 0.68 12.32 5.52
N LEU A 54 -0.02 13.36 5.09
CA LEU A 54 0.60 14.49 4.40
C LEU A 54 1.58 15.23 5.32
N ARG A 55 1.16 15.53 6.56
CA ARG A 55 1.94 16.28 7.54
C ARG A 55 3.28 15.62 7.84
N TYR A 56 3.31 14.33 8.20
CA TYR A 56 4.58 13.69 8.52
C TYR A 56 5.47 13.48 7.30
N ASN A 57 4.90 13.17 6.12
CA ASN A 57 5.70 13.03 4.91
C ASN A 57 6.37 14.35 4.51
N LEU A 58 5.66 15.49 4.58
CA LEU A 58 6.24 16.80 4.31
C LEU A 58 7.26 17.21 5.36
N ARG A 59 6.97 16.96 6.64
CA ARG A 59 7.86 17.31 7.77
C ARG A 59 9.20 16.58 7.69
N TYR A 60 9.19 15.31 7.30
CA TYR A 60 10.37 14.45 7.32
C TYR A 60 10.92 14.10 5.93
N LYS A 61 10.47 14.76 4.85
CA LYS A 61 10.91 14.50 3.47
C LYS A 61 12.43 14.55 3.28
N ASP A 62 13.10 15.47 3.98
CA ASP A 62 14.54 15.71 3.89
C ASP A 62 15.32 15.03 5.05
N ASN A 63 14.64 14.26 5.90
CA ASN A 63 15.27 13.55 7.00
C ASN A 63 15.87 12.23 6.51
N ALA A 64 17.22 12.15 6.55
CA ALA A 64 17.95 10.96 6.13
C ALA A 64 17.67 9.71 6.98
N ASP A 65 17.13 9.89 8.20
CA ASP A 65 16.73 8.79 9.08
C ASP A 65 15.28 8.34 8.84
N TYR A 66 14.50 8.98 7.94
CA TYR A 66 13.17 8.57 7.56
C TYR A 66 13.19 7.73 6.28
N MET A 67 13.48 8.35 5.14
CA MET A 67 13.54 7.70 3.83
C MET A 67 14.80 8.14 3.10
N SER A 68 15.75 7.23 2.87
CA SER A 68 16.99 7.58 2.22
C SER A 68 17.77 6.37 1.69
N TRP A 69 18.65 6.63 0.72
CA TRP A 69 19.66 5.66 0.29
C TRP A 69 20.60 5.26 1.42
N ARG A 70 20.90 6.19 2.34
CA ARG A 70 21.69 5.90 3.56
C ARG A 70 20.98 4.86 4.44
N SER A 71 19.67 4.98 4.62
CA SER A 71 18.89 3.99 5.36
C SER A 71 18.95 2.64 4.65
N LEU A 72 18.76 2.60 3.32
CA LEU A 72 18.82 1.37 2.54
C LEU A 72 20.17 0.66 2.72
N VAL A 73 21.29 1.39 2.62
CA VAL A 73 22.63 0.80 2.78
C VAL A 73 22.86 0.29 4.21
N LYS A 74 22.41 1.04 5.23
CA LYS A 74 22.64 0.68 6.64
C LYS A 74 21.75 -0.43 7.15
N THR A 75 20.48 -0.44 6.73
CA THR A 75 19.43 -1.30 7.32
C THR A 75 18.87 -2.33 6.35
N GLY A 76 19.11 -2.14 5.04
CA GLY A 76 18.44 -2.90 3.98
C GLY A 76 17.03 -2.41 3.66
N ASN A 77 16.60 -1.28 4.26
CA ASN A 77 15.30 -0.67 4.07
C ASN A 77 15.44 0.80 3.69
N PHE A 78 14.86 1.21 2.55
CA PHE A 78 14.83 2.61 2.12
C PHE A 78 14.02 3.48 3.09
N VAL A 79 12.85 2.96 3.52
CA VAL A 79 12.09 3.52 4.64
C VAL A 79 12.60 2.88 5.91
N ASN A 80 13.15 3.67 6.81
CA ASN A 80 13.73 3.17 8.06
C ASN A 80 12.61 2.64 8.97
N GLU A 81 12.68 1.35 9.30
CA GLU A 81 11.70 0.64 10.12
C GLU A 81 11.50 1.30 11.48
N ARG A 82 12.58 1.55 12.20
CA ARG A 82 12.52 2.16 13.54
C ARG A 82 11.87 3.53 13.50
N PHE A 83 12.21 4.34 12.49
CA PHE A 83 11.61 5.67 12.34
C PHE A 83 10.14 5.59 11.99
N ALA A 84 9.79 4.85 10.93
CA ALA A 84 8.45 4.89 10.35
C ALA A 84 7.40 4.11 11.14
N TYR A 85 7.79 3.00 11.81
CA TYR A 85 6.86 2.09 12.49
C TYR A 85 7.01 2.05 14.01
N HIS A 86 8.01 2.77 14.58
CA HIS A 86 8.17 2.89 16.03
C HIS A 86 8.17 4.36 16.48
N LEU A 87 9.11 5.18 16.02
CA LEU A 87 9.20 6.57 16.52
C LEU A 87 8.05 7.44 16.00
N LEU A 88 7.73 7.35 14.72
CA LEU A 88 6.70 8.19 14.10
C LEU A 88 5.31 7.98 14.74
N PRO A 89 4.77 6.74 14.84
CA PRO A 89 3.42 6.54 15.35
C PRO A 89 3.28 6.71 16.87
N TYR A 90 4.38 6.62 17.64
CA TYR A 90 4.30 6.74 19.10
C TYR A 90 4.78 8.08 19.65
N GLU A 91 5.73 8.76 18.95
CA GLU A 91 6.41 9.93 19.50
C GLU A 91 6.31 11.16 18.59
N TYR A 92 6.62 11.04 17.29
CA TYR A 92 6.82 12.20 16.42
C TYR A 92 5.54 12.75 15.79
N ASP A 93 4.60 11.89 15.47
CA ASP A 93 3.25 12.21 15.00
C ASP A 93 2.32 11.09 15.45
N PRO A 94 1.86 11.13 16.71
CA PRO A 94 1.14 10.04 17.36
C PRO A 94 -0.04 9.54 16.53
N PHE A 95 -0.12 8.21 16.40
CA PHE A 95 -1.22 7.53 15.75
C PHE A 95 -2.32 7.25 16.76
N ASP A 96 -3.55 7.49 16.39
CA ASP A 96 -4.70 7.20 17.26
C ASP A 96 -5.10 5.71 17.13
N PHE A 97 -4.43 4.88 17.93
CA PHE A 97 -4.67 3.44 17.98
C PHE A 97 -6.07 3.11 18.48
N GLU A 98 -6.61 3.94 19.41
CA GLU A 98 -7.95 3.74 19.97
C GLU A 98 -9.04 4.03 18.93
N ALA A 99 -8.95 5.16 18.22
CA ALA A 99 -9.87 5.47 17.14
C ALA A 99 -9.82 4.44 16.02
N PHE A 100 -8.62 3.91 15.70
CA PHE A 100 -8.46 2.83 14.73
C PHE A 100 -9.18 1.55 15.19
N ARG A 101 -8.97 1.12 16.44
CA ARG A 101 -9.52 -0.12 16.99
C ARG A 101 -11.04 -0.06 17.13
N THR A 102 -11.58 1.09 17.60
CA THR A 102 -13.01 1.26 17.84
C THR A 102 -13.84 1.56 16.59
N ASN A 103 -13.18 1.95 15.48
CA ASN A 103 -13.86 2.16 14.21
C ASN A 103 -14.34 0.82 13.64
N PRO A 104 -15.65 0.62 13.39
CA PRO A 104 -16.23 -0.64 12.94
C PRO A 104 -15.81 -1.05 11.52
N MET A 105 -15.25 -0.13 10.73
CA MET A 105 -14.79 -0.43 9.37
C MET A 105 -13.71 -1.52 9.39
N ARG A 106 -13.92 -2.60 8.64
CA ARG A 106 -12.91 -3.64 8.48
C ARG A 106 -11.75 -3.12 7.62
N PHE A 107 -10.53 -3.37 8.04
CA PHE A 107 -9.34 -2.94 7.32
C PHE A 107 -8.44 -4.12 6.97
N TYR A 108 -8.08 -4.22 5.68
CA TYR A 108 -7.21 -5.26 5.15
C TYR A 108 -5.95 -4.68 4.54
N ALA A 109 -4.79 -5.25 4.88
CA ALA A 109 -3.54 -5.02 4.17
C ALA A 109 -3.23 -6.24 3.28
N VAL A 110 -2.77 -5.98 2.06
CA VAL A 110 -2.32 -7.03 1.14
C VAL A 110 -0.82 -7.18 1.23
N CYS A 111 -0.36 -8.41 1.44
CA CYS A 111 1.05 -8.79 1.44
C CYS A 111 1.27 -9.95 0.47
N THR A 112 2.53 -10.20 0.11
CA THR A 112 2.94 -11.35 -0.68
C THR A 112 3.73 -12.32 0.20
N ASP A 113 3.27 -13.55 0.38
CA ASP A 113 4.06 -14.62 1.00
C ASP A 113 5.17 -15.05 0.03
N ILE A 114 6.43 -14.91 0.44
CA ILE A 114 7.57 -15.10 -0.45
C ILE A 114 7.84 -16.57 -0.81
N VAL A 115 7.39 -17.50 0.02
CA VAL A 115 7.57 -18.94 -0.20
C VAL A 115 6.54 -19.47 -1.20
N SER A 116 5.26 -19.14 -0.97
CA SER A 116 4.19 -19.57 -1.87
C SER A 116 4.06 -18.70 -3.13
N GLY A 117 4.51 -17.44 -3.08
CA GLY A 117 4.28 -16.44 -4.14
C GLY A 117 2.81 -16.03 -4.27
N ARG A 118 2.01 -16.19 -3.23
CA ARG A 118 0.57 -15.90 -3.23
C ARG A 118 0.25 -14.63 -2.44
N PRO A 119 -0.83 -13.92 -2.79
CA PRO A 119 -1.31 -12.81 -1.99
C PRO A 119 -1.88 -13.30 -0.66
N VAL A 120 -1.62 -12.52 0.38
CA VAL A 120 -2.17 -12.68 1.72
C VAL A 120 -2.92 -11.40 2.08
N TYR A 121 -4.23 -11.55 2.32
CA TYR A 121 -5.11 -10.45 2.73
C TYR A 121 -5.29 -10.52 4.24
N ARG A 122 -4.58 -9.65 4.95
CA ARG A 122 -4.61 -9.67 6.40
C ARG A 122 -5.56 -8.62 6.95
N GLU A 123 -6.56 -9.06 7.69
CA GLU A 123 -7.39 -8.14 8.46
C GLU A 123 -6.60 -7.58 9.65
N ILE A 124 -6.62 -6.26 9.79
CA ILE A 124 -5.96 -5.53 10.88
C ILE A 124 -7.05 -4.90 11.73
N ALA A 125 -7.40 -5.57 12.80
CA ALA A 125 -8.37 -5.09 13.78
C ALA A 125 -7.74 -4.05 14.71
N ASP A 126 -6.47 -4.25 15.05
CA ASP A 126 -5.67 -3.34 15.86
C ASP A 126 -4.37 -2.98 15.11
N ALA A 127 -4.06 -1.68 15.04
CA ALA A 127 -2.87 -1.19 14.35
C ALA A 127 -1.60 -1.28 15.21
N ASP A 128 -1.71 -1.52 16.51
CA ASP A 128 -0.55 -1.61 17.40
C ASP A 128 0.30 -2.86 17.12
N GLY A 129 1.59 -2.78 17.40
CA GLY A 129 2.56 -3.88 17.35
C GLY A 129 2.47 -4.70 16.04
N LYS A 130 1.76 -5.83 16.10
CA LYS A 130 1.62 -6.75 14.97
C LYS A 130 0.85 -6.14 13.78
N GLY A 131 -0.08 -5.23 14.04
CA GLY A 131 -0.80 -4.52 12.99
C GLY A 131 0.14 -3.62 12.16
N LEU A 132 1.02 -2.86 12.83
CA LEU A 132 2.07 -2.08 12.16
C LEU A 132 3.02 -2.98 11.35
N ARG A 133 3.37 -4.17 11.86
CA ARG A 133 4.21 -5.15 11.13
C ARG A 133 3.57 -5.60 9.82
N TRP A 134 2.25 -5.84 9.80
CA TRP A 134 1.52 -6.19 8.58
C TRP A 134 1.47 -5.02 7.58
N MET A 135 1.29 -3.79 8.05
CA MET A 135 1.36 -2.59 7.20
C MET A 135 2.77 -2.38 6.64
N GLN A 136 3.80 -2.62 7.44
CA GLN A 136 5.20 -2.62 7.00
C GLN A 136 5.44 -3.66 5.91
N ALA A 137 4.99 -4.91 6.12
CA ALA A 137 5.12 -5.99 5.15
C ALA A 137 4.43 -5.64 3.82
N SER A 138 3.22 -5.08 3.89
CA SER A 138 2.48 -4.60 2.72
C SER A 138 3.25 -3.54 1.91
N ALA A 139 4.10 -2.74 2.55
CA ALA A 139 4.89 -1.68 1.92
C ALA A 139 6.37 -2.06 1.66
N SER A 140 6.75 -3.31 1.90
CA SER A 140 8.13 -3.79 1.73
C SER A 140 8.38 -4.27 0.30
N MET A 141 8.61 -3.32 -0.61
CA MET A 141 8.92 -3.61 -2.01
C MET A 141 10.35 -4.18 -2.13
N PRO A 142 10.55 -5.31 -2.86
CA PRO A 142 11.87 -5.85 -3.12
C PRO A 142 12.84 -4.80 -3.64
N VAL A 143 14.12 -4.95 -3.30
CA VAL A 143 15.22 -4.01 -3.58
C VAL A 143 15.20 -2.78 -2.67
N PHE A 144 14.03 -2.30 -2.26
CA PHE A 144 13.88 -1.15 -1.37
C PHE A 144 13.63 -1.53 0.09
N ALA A 145 13.32 -2.82 0.35
CA ALA A 145 13.10 -3.32 1.70
C ALA A 145 13.41 -4.81 1.80
N ARG A 146 13.78 -5.23 3.01
CA ARG A 146 13.90 -6.64 3.36
C ARG A 146 12.52 -7.27 3.56
N PRO A 147 12.39 -8.59 3.36
CA PRO A 147 11.20 -9.31 3.77
C PRO A 147 10.93 -9.13 5.27
N VAL A 148 9.67 -8.96 5.62
CA VAL A 148 9.22 -8.80 7.00
C VAL A 148 8.80 -10.17 7.54
N GLU A 149 9.42 -10.60 8.63
CA GLU A 149 9.04 -11.83 9.31
C GLU A 149 7.86 -11.58 10.25
N ILE A 150 6.81 -12.40 10.10
CA ILE A 150 5.63 -12.42 10.96
C ILE A 150 5.23 -13.88 11.17
N ASP A 151 5.17 -14.32 12.43
CA ASP A 151 4.81 -15.70 12.81
C ASP A 151 5.65 -16.78 12.09
N GLY A 152 6.97 -16.56 11.97
CA GLY A 152 7.89 -17.50 11.31
C GLY A 152 7.77 -17.56 9.78
N ARG A 153 6.99 -16.66 9.18
CA ARG A 153 6.87 -16.51 7.72
C ARG A 153 7.35 -15.15 7.26
N HIS A 154 7.81 -15.08 6.02
CA HIS A 154 8.35 -13.86 5.44
C HIS A 154 7.42 -13.30 4.37
N TYR A 155 7.18 -11.99 4.43
CA TYR A 155 6.26 -11.28 3.56
C TYR A 155 6.93 -10.08 2.90
N LEU A 156 6.48 -9.76 1.71
CA LEU A 156 6.84 -8.58 0.94
C LEU A 156 5.59 -7.83 0.49
N ASP A 157 5.79 -6.71 -0.22
CA ASP A 157 4.76 -5.82 -0.73
C ASP A 157 3.67 -6.57 -1.49
N GLY A 158 2.42 -6.28 -1.16
CA GLY A 158 1.25 -6.88 -1.81
C GLY A 158 1.15 -6.58 -3.29
N GLY A 159 1.71 -5.46 -3.74
CA GLY A 159 1.74 -5.09 -5.16
C GLY A 159 2.61 -5.97 -6.05
N LEU A 160 3.20 -7.05 -5.52
CA LEU A 160 3.79 -8.12 -6.31
C LEU A 160 2.74 -9.11 -6.84
N THR A 161 1.62 -9.26 -6.13
CA THR A 161 0.62 -10.29 -6.40
C THR A 161 -0.80 -9.78 -6.61
N ASP A 162 -1.14 -8.60 -6.06
CA ASP A 162 -2.43 -7.94 -6.23
C ASP A 162 -2.26 -6.44 -5.94
N CYS A 163 -2.19 -5.61 -6.98
CA CYS A 163 -2.00 -4.16 -6.86
C CYS A 163 -3.30 -3.41 -6.59
N ILE A 164 -4.44 -3.95 -7.11
CA ILE A 164 -5.76 -3.34 -7.05
C ILE A 164 -6.75 -4.42 -6.59
N PRO A 165 -6.83 -4.73 -5.29
CA PRO A 165 -7.51 -5.90 -4.73
C PRO A 165 -9.04 -5.81 -4.78
N LEU A 166 -9.60 -5.38 -5.92
CA LEU A 166 -11.04 -5.26 -6.12
C LEU A 166 -11.75 -6.63 -6.06
N LYS A 167 -11.16 -7.64 -6.71
CA LYS A 167 -11.73 -9.00 -6.68
C LYS A 167 -11.79 -9.58 -5.27
N PHE A 168 -10.83 -9.22 -4.41
CA PHE A 168 -10.86 -9.66 -3.01
C PHE A 168 -12.06 -9.06 -2.28
N ILE A 169 -12.24 -7.74 -2.32
CA ILE A 169 -13.30 -7.07 -1.55
C ILE A 169 -14.69 -7.45 -2.08
N GLN A 170 -14.82 -7.71 -3.38
CA GLN A 170 -16.06 -8.23 -3.99
C GLN A 170 -16.39 -9.65 -3.48
N ARG A 171 -15.38 -10.55 -3.38
CA ARG A 171 -15.57 -11.89 -2.79
C ARG A 171 -15.98 -11.85 -1.32
N MET A 172 -15.62 -10.78 -0.60
CA MET A 172 -16.08 -10.52 0.76
C MET A 172 -17.54 -10.05 0.84
N GLY A 173 -18.23 -9.92 -0.32
CA GLY A 173 -19.65 -9.54 -0.40
C GLY A 173 -19.90 -8.04 -0.62
N TYR A 174 -18.86 -7.22 -0.71
CA TYR A 174 -19.01 -5.78 -0.94
C TYR A 174 -19.20 -5.51 -2.44
N ARG A 175 -20.47 -5.35 -2.89
CA ARG A 175 -20.83 -5.18 -4.29
C ARG A 175 -20.62 -3.76 -4.82
N ARG A 176 -20.71 -2.75 -3.97
CA ARG A 176 -20.44 -1.34 -4.31
C ARG A 176 -19.08 -0.97 -3.74
N ASN A 177 -18.18 -0.57 -4.62
CA ASN A 177 -16.80 -0.27 -4.24
C ASN A 177 -16.35 1.06 -4.84
N VAL A 178 -15.55 1.80 -4.10
CA VAL A 178 -14.76 2.93 -4.57
C VAL A 178 -13.32 2.46 -4.70
N VAL A 179 -12.70 2.71 -5.85
CA VAL A 179 -11.29 2.38 -6.08
C VAL A 179 -10.51 3.67 -6.28
N VAL A 180 -9.50 3.89 -5.46
CA VAL A 180 -8.58 5.03 -5.58
C VAL A 180 -7.30 4.54 -6.21
N LEU A 181 -7.04 5.00 -7.44
CA LEU A 181 -5.84 4.68 -8.20
C LEU A 181 -4.74 5.73 -7.95
N THR A 182 -3.50 5.32 -8.05
CA THR A 182 -2.31 6.16 -7.96
C THR A 182 -1.68 6.43 -9.33
N GLN A 183 -2.25 5.86 -10.37
CA GLN A 183 -1.90 6.05 -11.78
C GLN A 183 -3.15 6.45 -12.57
N PRO A 184 -2.99 7.16 -13.71
CA PRO A 184 -4.07 7.40 -14.66
C PRO A 184 -4.77 6.11 -15.10
N LEU A 185 -6.04 6.21 -15.42
CA LEU A 185 -6.86 5.05 -15.77
C LEU A 185 -6.40 4.36 -17.07
N ASP A 186 -5.85 5.13 -17.99
CA ASP A 186 -5.27 4.66 -19.26
C ASP A 186 -3.83 4.15 -19.13
N TYR A 187 -3.23 4.30 -17.94
CA TYR A 187 -1.88 3.82 -17.70
C TYR A 187 -1.78 2.31 -17.94
N ARG A 188 -0.70 1.91 -18.62
CA ARG A 188 -0.34 0.50 -18.77
C ARG A 188 1.09 0.29 -18.27
N LYS A 189 1.23 -0.63 -17.35
CA LYS A 189 2.54 -1.00 -16.81
C LYS A 189 3.33 -1.75 -17.86
N ARG A 190 4.57 -1.31 -18.12
CA ARG A 190 5.51 -1.99 -19.02
C ARG A 190 6.25 -3.09 -18.28
N GLN A 191 6.71 -4.08 -19.02
CA GLN A 191 7.57 -5.13 -18.48
C GLN A 191 8.85 -4.52 -17.90
N ALA A 192 9.11 -4.86 -16.64
CA ALA A 192 10.38 -4.48 -16.01
C ALA A 192 11.46 -5.49 -16.39
N HIS A 193 12.61 -5.01 -16.86
CA HIS A 193 13.77 -5.86 -17.02
C HIS A 193 14.39 -6.13 -15.64
N VAL A 194 14.23 -7.35 -15.16
CA VAL A 194 14.89 -7.82 -13.93
C VAL A 194 16.35 -8.07 -14.27
N GLY A 195 17.20 -7.06 -14.08
CA GLY A 195 18.64 -7.16 -14.36
C GLY A 195 19.32 -8.25 -13.51
N TRP A 196 20.52 -8.67 -13.93
CA TRP A 196 21.30 -9.69 -13.24
C TRP A 196 21.56 -9.35 -11.76
N ALA A 197 21.83 -8.09 -11.45
CA ALA A 197 22.03 -7.61 -10.07
C ALA A 197 20.79 -7.83 -9.18
N MET A 198 19.59 -7.62 -9.75
CA MET A 198 18.34 -7.89 -9.04
C MET A 198 18.13 -9.40 -8.86
N LYS A 199 18.46 -10.22 -9.86
CA LYS A 199 18.40 -11.68 -9.72
C LYS A 199 19.37 -12.18 -8.64
N MET A 200 20.55 -11.59 -8.54
CA MET A 200 21.52 -11.92 -7.49
C MET A 200 21.02 -11.49 -6.09
N PHE A 201 20.40 -10.32 -5.98
CA PHE A 201 19.80 -9.86 -4.73
C PHE A 201 18.57 -10.68 -4.29
N LEU A 202 17.82 -11.21 -5.26
CA LEU A 202 16.64 -12.07 -5.05
C LEU A 202 16.96 -13.57 -5.16
N GLY A 203 18.25 -13.95 -5.20
CA GLY A 203 18.68 -15.34 -5.39
C GLY A 203 18.03 -16.33 -4.43
N ASP A 204 17.82 -15.92 -3.19
CA ASP A 204 17.13 -16.71 -2.17
C ASP A 204 15.60 -16.79 -2.36
N TYR A 205 15.06 -15.99 -3.29
CA TYR A 205 13.61 -15.84 -3.49
C TYR A 205 13.21 -15.92 -4.98
N PRO A 206 13.39 -17.08 -5.65
CA PRO A 206 13.15 -17.21 -7.09
C PRO A 206 11.71 -16.87 -7.51
N LYS A 207 10.72 -17.17 -6.67
CA LYS A 207 9.32 -16.78 -6.92
C LYS A 207 9.11 -15.28 -6.93
N VAL A 208 9.80 -14.53 -6.06
CA VAL A 208 9.71 -13.05 -6.02
C VAL A 208 10.28 -12.47 -7.32
N ALA A 209 11.39 -13.00 -7.82
CA ALA A 209 11.95 -12.57 -9.10
C ALA A 209 10.98 -12.83 -10.28
N GLN A 210 10.29 -13.97 -10.27
CA GLN A 210 9.25 -14.29 -11.25
C GLN A 210 8.05 -13.34 -11.15
N LEU A 211 7.55 -13.06 -9.94
CA LEU A 211 6.45 -12.12 -9.71
C LEU A 211 6.82 -10.73 -10.22
N MET A 212 8.02 -10.24 -9.93
CA MET A 212 8.48 -8.94 -10.42
C MET A 212 8.52 -8.87 -11.95
N ALA A 213 8.99 -9.91 -12.61
CA ALA A 213 9.05 -9.99 -14.07
C ALA A 213 7.64 -9.95 -14.72
N HIS A 214 6.63 -10.56 -14.07
CA HIS A 214 5.26 -10.67 -14.58
C HIS A 214 4.30 -9.65 -13.99
N ARG A 215 4.76 -8.76 -13.11
CA ARG A 215 3.93 -7.76 -12.43
C ARG A 215 3.13 -6.88 -13.39
N HIS A 216 3.66 -6.61 -14.58
CA HIS A 216 2.95 -5.84 -15.61
C HIS A 216 1.72 -6.57 -16.15
N VAL A 217 1.77 -7.89 -16.31
CA VAL A 217 0.63 -8.70 -16.77
C VAL A 217 -0.48 -8.68 -15.73
N MET A 218 -0.14 -8.92 -14.47
CA MET A 218 -1.09 -8.90 -13.36
C MET A 218 -1.76 -7.53 -13.25
N TYR A 219 -0.97 -6.45 -13.17
CA TYR A 219 -1.46 -5.08 -13.01
C TYR A 219 -2.40 -4.65 -14.16
N ASN A 220 -1.99 -4.93 -15.42
CA ASN A 220 -2.81 -4.57 -16.57
C ASN A 220 -4.11 -5.37 -16.62
N GLY A 221 -4.08 -6.65 -16.21
CA GLY A 221 -5.28 -7.47 -16.08
C GLY A 221 -6.23 -6.99 -14.98
N GLU A 222 -5.72 -6.41 -13.89
CA GLU A 222 -6.55 -5.76 -12.86
C GLU A 222 -7.21 -4.48 -13.39
N LEU A 223 -6.47 -3.68 -14.17
CA LEU A 223 -7.04 -2.50 -14.83
C LEU A 223 -8.10 -2.89 -15.88
N ASP A 224 -7.86 -3.93 -16.69
CA ASP A 224 -8.83 -4.43 -17.66
C ASP A 224 -10.11 -4.89 -16.95
N TYR A 225 -9.96 -5.57 -15.81
CA TYR A 225 -11.10 -5.94 -14.97
C TYR A 225 -11.89 -4.73 -14.46
N LEU A 226 -11.21 -3.66 -14.04
CA LEU A 226 -11.86 -2.40 -13.68
C LEU A 226 -12.69 -1.81 -14.81
N HIS A 227 -12.19 -1.89 -16.05
CA HIS A 227 -12.90 -1.34 -17.23
C HIS A 227 -14.12 -2.16 -17.66
N THR A 228 -14.09 -3.48 -17.48
CA THR A 228 -15.12 -4.37 -18.02
C THR A 228 -16.29 -4.60 -17.07
N ASP A 229 -16.03 -4.66 -15.75
CA ASP A 229 -17.03 -5.15 -14.78
C ASP A 229 -17.63 -4.08 -13.87
N CYS A 230 -17.21 -2.81 -14.00
CA CYS A 230 -17.51 -1.86 -12.95
C CYS A 230 -17.94 -0.50 -13.43
N LEU A 231 -19.19 -0.15 -13.09
CA LEU A 231 -19.58 1.23 -12.83
C LEU A 231 -18.83 1.74 -11.57
N LEU A 232 -17.54 1.97 -11.72
CA LEU A 232 -16.67 2.45 -10.64
C LEU A 232 -16.44 3.93 -10.82
N TYR A 233 -16.64 4.68 -9.74
CA TYR A 233 -16.03 6.00 -9.63
C TYR A 233 -14.54 5.80 -9.35
N THR A 234 -13.72 6.00 -10.38
CA THR A 234 -12.27 6.13 -10.24
C THR A 234 -11.95 7.61 -10.16
N SER A 235 -11.18 8.00 -9.17
CA SER A 235 -10.65 9.37 -9.13
C SER A 235 -9.40 9.42 -10.03
N PRO A 236 -9.34 10.29 -11.05
CA PRO A 236 -8.16 10.45 -11.88
C PRO A 236 -6.99 10.99 -11.07
N SER A 237 -5.78 10.52 -11.37
CA SER A 237 -4.55 11.04 -10.77
C SER A 237 -4.29 12.49 -11.21
N PRO A 238 -3.64 13.34 -10.39
CA PRO A 238 -3.27 14.70 -10.78
C PRO A 238 -2.47 14.80 -12.09
N ARG A 239 -1.82 13.70 -12.51
CA ARG A 239 -1.12 13.65 -13.81
C ARG A 239 -2.06 13.71 -15.01
N ASP A 240 -3.34 13.38 -14.86
CA ASP A 240 -4.33 13.44 -15.93
C ASP A 240 -4.65 14.89 -16.30
N TYR A 241 -4.54 15.82 -15.35
CA TYR A 241 -4.71 17.25 -15.58
C TYR A 241 -3.47 17.95 -16.13
N ALA A 242 -2.27 17.38 -15.92
CA ALA A 242 -1.03 17.97 -16.44
C ALA A 242 -0.80 17.67 -17.93
N ALA A 243 -1.41 16.62 -18.47
CA ALA A 243 -1.28 16.23 -19.87
C ALA A 243 -2.29 16.94 -20.80
N SER A 244 -3.24 17.70 -20.25
CA SER A 244 -4.28 18.41 -20.99
C SER A 244 -4.03 19.92 -21.17
N ARG A 245 -2.78 20.39 -20.89
CA ARG A 245 -2.36 21.77 -21.12
C ARG A 245 -1.17 21.84 -22.07
#